data_12acbfc2a74dcfe91bc8b93f02dba732
#
_entry.id   12acbfc2a74dcfe91bc8b93f02dba732
#
_cell.length_a   1.000
_cell.length_b   1.000
_cell.length_c   1.000
_cell.angle_alpha   90.00
_cell.angle_beta   90.00
_cell.angle_gamma   90.00
#
_symmetry.space_group_name_H-M   'P 1'
#
loop_
_entity.id
_entity.type
_entity.pdbx_description
1 polymer ?
#
loop_
_entity_poly.entity_id
_entity_poly.type
_entity_poly.pdbx_seq_one_letter_code
_entity_poly.pdbx_strand_id
1 'polypeptide(L)'
;QTAIAAGSSSRSSKLIHGGLRYLETGQLRLVRESLHERTILLRIAPDLVRLQRFHLPVYRSTRRQAWQLAFGLSLYALLGGFAPGAGFGRVPRREWQRLDGLETRGLRHVLCYHDAQTDDALLSRAVVRSAQELGAELALPARFTGARLAAGGVEVRYTTPAGERACHARVLVNAAGPWAAEVARRVEPAIAVPAVERVQGAHLVAP
;
A
#
# COMPACT_ATOMS: atom_id res chain seq x y z
N GLN A 1 15.60 1.74 -12.95
CA GLN A 1 14.23 1.66 -13.49
C GLN A 1 14.10 2.48 -14.76
N THR A 2 13.16 2.12 -15.62
CA THR A 2 12.89 2.80 -16.88
C THR A 2 11.67 3.73 -16.81
N ALA A 3 10.81 3.53 -15.83
CA ALA A 3 9.63 4.36 -15.58
C ALA A 3 9.25 4.37 -14.09
N ILE A 4 8.52 5.42 -13.68
CA ILE A 4 7.92 5.51 -12.35
C ILE A 4 6.90 4.37 -12.19
N ALA A 5 6.88 3.75 -11.01
CA ALA A 5 6.01 2.63 -10.67
C ALA A 5 6.19 1.36 -11.54
N ALA A 6 7.30 1.20 -12.26
CA ALA A 6 7.55 0.01 -13.09
C ALA A 6 7.72 -1.30 -12.31
N GLY A 7 7.98 -1.23 -11.00
CA GLY A 7 8.12 -2.38 -10.11
C GLY A 7 6.83 -2.74 -9.36
N SER A 8 6.96 -3.01 -8.06
CA SER A 8 5.85 -3.43 -7.18
C SER A 8 4.78 -2.37 -6.98
N SER A 9 5.13 -1.07 -7.12
CA SER A 9 4.21 0.04 -6.87
C SER A 9 3.02 0.11 -7.82
N SER A 10 3.03 -0.56 -8.97
CA SER A 10 1.87 -0.67 -9.89
C SER A 10 1.16 -2.02 -9.82
N ARG A 11 1.62 -2.91 -8.94
CA ARG A 11 1.14 -4.31 -8.84
C ARG A 11 0.58 -4.63 -7.46
N SER A 12 0.04 -3.63 -6.80
CA SER A 12 -0.66 -3.79 -5.52
C SER A 12 -2.11 -4.21 -5.73
N SER A 13 -2.82 -4.46 -4.65
CA SER A 13 -4.28 -4.70 -4.67
C SER A 13 -5.10 -3.45 -5.00
N LYS A 14 -4.48 -2.31 -5.29
CA LYS A 14 -5.12 -1.01 -5.53
C LYS A 14 -5.88 -0.46 -4.32
N LEU A 15 -5.62 -0.99 -3.13
CA LEU A 15 -6.32 -0.65 -1.92
C LEU A 15 -5.43 0.16 -0.97
N ILE A 16 -6.00 1.22 -0.42
CA ILE A 16 -5.46 1.96 0.72
C ILE A 16 -6.36 1.62 1.89
N HIS A 17 -5.94 0.63 2.68
CA HIS A 17 -6.76 0.03 3.71
C HIS A 17 -6.07 0.05 5.08
N GLY A 18 -6.86 0.04 6.15
CA GLY A 18 -6.34 -0.05 7.50
C GLY A 18 -5.87 -1.46 7.91
N GLY A 19 -6.00 -2.45 7.01
CA GLY A 19 -5.54 -3.80 7.29
C GLY A 19 -6.39 -4.53 8.33
N LEU A 20 -7.68 -4.68 8.11
CA LEU A 20 -8.63 -5.37 9.02
C LEU A 20 -8.10 -6.72 9.54
N ARG A 21 -7.32 -7.45 8.71
CA ARG A 21 -6.70 -8.74 9.10
C ARG A 21 -5.68 -8.61 10.23
N TYR A 22 -5.03 -7.47 10.39
CA TYR A 22 -4.04 -7.25 11.44
C TYR A 22 -4.67 -7.12 12.83
N LEU A 23 -5.99 -6.90 12.91
CA LEU A 23 -6.71 -6.99 14.19
C LEU A 23 -6.64 -8.40 14.80
N GLU A 24 -6.60 -9.44 13.94
CA GLU A 24 -6.50 -10.83 14.37
C GLU A 24 -5.15 -11.15 15.06
N THR A 25 -4.11 -10.42 14.69
CA THR A 25 -2.76 -10.55 15.25
C THR A 25 -2.46 -9.49 16.31
N GLY A 26 -3.47 -8.71 16.75
CA GLY A 26 -3.33 -7.70 17.79
C GLY A 26 -2.53 -6.45 17.40
N GLN A 27 -2.25 -6.22 16.12
CA GLN A 27 -1.44 -5.09 15.64
C GLN A 27 -2.27 -3.79 15.57
N LEU A 28 -2.87 -3.40 16.70
CA LEU A 28 -3.80 -2.26 16.76
C LEU A 28 -3.16 -0.93 16.37
N ARG A 29 -1.89 -0.74 16.74
CA ARG A 29 -1.13 0.47 16.39
C ARG A 29 -0.99 0.60 14.88
N LEU A 30 -0.60 -0.48 14.19
CA LEU A 30 -0.46 -0.50 12.73
C LEU A 30 -1.78 -0.19 12.04
N VAL A 31 -2.90 -0.78 12.52
CA VAL A 31 -4.24 -0.51 11.99
C VAL A 31 -4.60 0.96 12.14
N ARG A 32 -4.38 1.54 13.33
CA ARG A 32 -4.65 2.96 13.59
C ARG A 32 -3.84 3.88 12.69
N GLU A 33 -2.53 3.64 12.57
CA GLU A 33 -1.64 4.42 11.70
C GLU A 33 -2.09 4.33 10.23
N SER A 34 -2.41 3.13 9.74
CA SER A 34 -2.88 2.93 8.37
C SER A 34 -4.21 3.63 8.09
N LEU A 35 -5.15 3.61 9.04
CA LEU A 35 -6.43 4.32 8.92
C LEU A 35 -6.26 5.84 8.94
N HIS A 36 -5.30 6.34 9.73
CA HIS A 36 -4.94 7.75 9.77
C HIS A 36 -4.38 8.21 8.42
N GLU A 37 -3.39 7.49 7.89
CA GLU A 37 -2.81 7.76 6.56
C GLU A 37 -3.86 7.69 5.44
N ARG A 38 -4.76 6.72 5.48
CA ARG A 38 -5.89 6.66 4.55
C ARG A 38 -6.72 7.94 4.57
N THR A 39 -7.02 8.45 5.77
CA THR A 39 -7.82 9.68 5.94
C THR A 39 -7.07 10.91 5.38
N ILE A 40 -5.76 10.97 5.57
CA ILE A 40 -4.93 12.02 5.00
C ILE A 40 -5.00 11.96 3.46
N LEU A 41 -4.77 10.78 2.87
CA LEU A 41 -4.77 10.61 1.41
C LEU A 41 -6.12 10.93 0.78
N LEU A 42 -7.24 10.54 1.40
CA LEU A 42 -8.58 10.92 0.95
C LEU A 42 -8.79 12.44 0.91
N ARG A 43 -8.12 13.19 1.79
CA ARG A 43 -8.20 14.64 1.87
C ARG A 43 -7.28 15.35 0.90
N ILE A 44 -6.02 14.89 0.76
CA ILE A 44 -5.00 15.58 -0.03
C ILE A 44 -4.95 15.13 -1.49
N ALA A 45 -5.52 13.98 -1.81
CA ALA A 45 -5.54 13.41 -3.16
C ALA A 45 -6.93 12.85 -3.54
N PRO A 46 -8.03 13.64 -3.43
CA PRO A 46 -9.40 13.14 -3.64
C PRO A 46 -9.67 12.65 -5.06
N ASP A 47 -8.94 13.15 -6.05
CA ASP A 47 -9.06 12.72 -7.45
C ASP A 47 -8.41 11.34 -7.70
N LEU A 48 -7.47 10.94 -6.84
CA LEU A 48 -6.71 9.70 -6.98
C LEU A 48 -7.14 8.63 -5.96
N VAL A 49 -7.67 9.04 -4.82
CA VAL A 49 -8.03 8.17 -3.72
C VAL A 49 -9.49 8.39 -3.34
N ARG A 50 -10.29 7.34 -3.43
CA ARG A 50 -11.73 7.41 -3.13
C ARG A 50 -12.17 6.24 -2.27
N LEU A 51 -13.20 6.47 -1.46
CA LEU A 51 -13.83 5.41 -0.67
C LEU A 51 -14.54 4.42 -1.57
N GLN A 52 -14.30 3.13 -1.31
CA GLN A 52 -14.95 2.01 -1.97
C GLN A 52 -15.67 1.17 -0.91
N ARG A 53 -16.90 0.76 -1.21
CA ARG A 53 -17.70 -0.12 -0.35
C ARG A 53 -17.30 -1.58 -0.59
N PHE A 54 -16.99 -2.29 0.49
CA PHE A 54 -16.67 -3.71 0.49
C PHE A 54 -17.77 -4.50 1.15
N HIS A 55 -18.03 -5.69 0.63
CA HIS A 55 -19.00 -6.62 1.16
C HIS A 55 -18.29 -7.85 1.73
N LEU A 56 -18.67 -8.23 2.93
CA LEU A 56 -18.19 -9.43 3.63
C LEU A 56 -19.35 -10.43 3.74
N PRO A 57 -19.42 -11.38 2.80
CA PRO A 57 -20.44 -12.42 2.86
C PRO A 57 -20.09 -13.43 3.97
N VAL A 58 -21.10 -13.80 4.76
CA VAL A 58 -21.00 -14.79 5.83
C VAL A 58 -21.89 -15.96 5.49
N TYR A 59 -21.29 -17.05 5.10
CA TYR A 59 -21.97 -18.32 4.79
C TYR A 59 -22.07 -19.23 6.01
N ARG A 60 -22.83 -20.30 5.90
CA ARG A 60 -22.86 -21.36 6.93
C ARG A 60 -21.47 -22.00 7.15
N SER A 61 -20.67 -22.09 6.10
CA SER A 61 -19.32 -22.65 6.11
C SER A 61 -18.22 -21.65 6.51
N THR A 62 -18.57 -20.36 6.66
CA THR A 62 -17.57 -19.34 7.03
C THR A 62 -17.07 -19.60 8.45
N ARG A 63 -15.75 -19.67 8.60
CA ARG A 63 -15.08 -19.92 9.89
C ARG A 63 -15.48 -18.91 10.97
N ARG A 64 -15.67 -17.64 10.60
CA ARG A 64 -16.03 -16.57 11.53
C ARG A 64 -17.52 -16.28 11.48
N GLN A 65 -18.12 -16.18 12.65
CA GLN A 65 -19.53 -15.80 12.78
C GLN A 65 -19.73 -14.29 12.52
N ALA A 66 -20.93 -13.90 12.13
CA ALA A 66 -21.24 -12.50 11.82
C ALA A 66 -20.99 -11.53 12.98
N TRP A 67 -21.22 -11.97 14.24
CA TRP A 67 -20.96 -11.16 15.41
C TRP A 67 -19.46 -10.91 15.65
N GLN A 68 -18.58 -11.89 15.35
CA GLN A 68 -17.13 -11.74 15.45
C GLN A 68 -16.61 -10.72 14.42
N LEU A 69 -17.13 -10.80 13.19
CA LEU A 69 -16.80 -9.82 12.15
C LEU A 69 -17.33 -8.43 12.50
N ALA A 70 -18.56 -8.33 13.02
CA ALA A 70 -19.12 -7.06 13.48
C ALA A 70 -18.29 -6.45 14.63
N PHE A 71 -17.83 -7.26 15.58
CA PHE A 71 -16.91 -6.81 16.64
C PHE A 71 -15.60 -6.28 16.05
N GLY A 72 -14.98 -7.02 15.13
CA GLY A 72 -13.77 -6.57 14.44
C GLY A 72 -13.96 -5.25 13.68
N LEU A 73 -15.09 -5.10 12.97
CA LEU A 73 -15.44 -3.88 12.25
C LEU A 73 -15.75 -2.71 13.21
N SER A 74 -16.33 -2.98 14.39
CA SER A 74 -16.53 -1.95 15.44
C SER A 74 -15.19 -1.43 15.94
N LEU A 75 -14.24 -2.33 16.22
CA LEU A 75 -12.89 -1.95 16.63
C LEU A 75 -12.14 -1.19 15.53
N TYR A 76 -12.32 -1.62 14.27
CA TYR A 76 -11.76 -0.94 13.12
C TYR A 76 -12.29 0.49 12.98
N ALA A 77 -13.59 0.70 13.15
CA ALA A 77 -14.21 2.02 13.13
C ALA A 77 -13.72 2.91 14.29
N LEU A 78 -13.60 2.34 15.48
CA LEU A 78 -13.06 3.03 16.66
C LEU A 78 -11.62 3.48 16.44
N LEU A 79 -10.75 2.61 15.92
CA LEU A 79 -9.35 2.92 15.62
C LEU A 79 -9.22 3.98 14.51
N GLY A 80 -10.19 4.03 13.58
CA GLY A 80 -10.29 5.06 12.55
C GLY A 80 -10.87 6.39 13.04
N GLY A 81 -11.16 6.53 14.33
CA GLY A 81 -11.71 7.76 14.92
C GLY A 81 -13.08 8.15 14.40
N PHE A 82 -13.87 7.17 13.94
CA PHE A 82 -15.19 7.39 13.30
C PHE A 82 -15.16 8.39 12.13
N ALA A 83 -14.01 8.49 11.45
CA ALA A 83 -13.87 9.34 10.26
C ALA A 83 -14.92 8.96 9.19
N PRO A 84 -15.24 9.84 8.23
CA PRO A 84 -16.13 9.51 7.12
C PRO A 84 -15.74 8.19 6.45
N GLY A 85 -16.68 7.27 6.30
CA GLY A 85 -16.44 5.94 5.77
C GLY A 85 -15.86 4.92 6.77
N ALA A 86 -15.62 5.28 8.04
CA ALA A 86 -15.19 4.32 9.06
C ALA A 86 -16.30 3.38 9.53
N GLY A 87 -17.57 3.75 9.32
CA GLY A 87 -18.71 2.95 9.72
C GLY A 87 -18.85 1.65 8.92
N PHE A 88 -19.53 0.70 9.52
CA PHE A 88 -19.93 -0.55 8.87
C PHE A 88 -21.44 -0.77 9.04
N GLY A 89 -22.00 -1.64 8.22
CA GLY A 89 -23.42 -1.94 8.25
C GLY A 89 -23.71 -3.38 7.84
N ARG A 90 -25.00 -3.72 7.90
CA ARG A 90 -25.52 -4.99 7.40
C ARG A 90 -26.34 -4.72 6.14
N VAL A 91 -26.06 -5.46 5.09
CA VAL A 91 -26.82 -5.38 3.85
C VAL A 91 -28.13 -6.15 4.01
N PRO A 92 -29.30 -5.50 3.80
CA PRO A 92 -30.60 -6.17 3.86
C PRO A 92 -30.69 -7.31 2.82
N ARG A 93 -31.42 -8.38 3.16
CA ARG A 93 -31.58 -9.55 2.26
C ARG A 93 -32.15 -9.18 0.89
N ARG A 94 -33.06 -8.21 0.82
CA ARG A 94 -33.66 -7.72 -0.42
C ARG A 94 -32.63 -7.13 -1.40
N GLU A 95 -31.46 -6.74 -0.92
CA GLU A 95 -30.39 -6.14 -1.74
C GLU A 95 -29.34 -7.15 -2.22
N TRP A 96 -29.37 -8.39 -1.68
CA TRP A 96 -28.35 -9.41 -1.99
C TRP A 96 -28.30 -9.79 -3.48
N GLN A 97 -29.47 -9.82 -4.14
CA GLN A 97 -29.58 -10.12 -5.58
C GLN A 97 -28.97 -9.03 -6.47
N ARG A 98 -28.68 -7.84 -5.92
CA ARG A 98 -28.03 -6.73 -6.62
C ARG A 98 -26.51 -6.74 -6.46
N LEU A 99 -25.99 -7.70 -5.67
CA LEU A 99 -24.56 -7.88 -5.47
C LEU A 99 -24.08 -8.89 -6.52
N ASP A 100 -23.58 -8.36 -7.64
CA ASP A 100 -23.14 -9.18 -8.77
C ASP A 100 -22.08 -10.22 -8.34
N GLY A 101 -22.22 -11.44 -8.87
CA GLY A 101 -21.32 -12.56 -8.59
C GLY A 101 -21.43 -13.16 -7.18
N LEU A 102 -22.37 -12.70 -6.34
CA LEU A 102 -22.53 -13.24 -5.00
C LEU A 102 -23.42 -14.50 -5.02
N GLU A 103 -22.84 -15.67 -4.71
CA GLU A 103 -23.63 -16.89 -4.48
C GLU A 103 -24.47 -16.72 -3.21
N THR A 104 -25.78 -16.88 -3.34
CA THR A 104 -26.74 -16.71 -2.23
C THR A 104 -27.05 -18.01 -1.49
N ARG A 105 -26.71 -19.15 -2.04
CA ARG A 105 -26.93 -20.46 -1.41
C ARG A 105 -26.09 -20.59 -0.14
N GLY A 106 -26.73 -20.79 1.00
CA GLY A 106 -26.07 -20.91 2.30
C GLY A 106 -25.59 -19.58 2.90
N LEU A 107 -25.83 -18.46 2.23
CA LEU A 107 -25.55 -17.12 2.73
C LEU A 107 -26.44 -16.77 3.93
N ARG A 108 -25.84 -16.30 5.01
CA ARG A 108 -26.56 -15.92 6.24
C ARG A 108 -26.61 -14.43 6.46
N HIS A 109 -25.48 -13.76 6.26
CA HIS A 109 -25.35 -12.32 6.45
C HIS A 109 -24.42 -11.75 5.38
N VAL A 110 -24.61 -10.48 5.06
CA VAL A 110 -23.64 -9.67 4.33
C VAL A 110 -23.39 -8.43 5.17
N LEU A 111 -22.16 -8.25 5.62
CA LEU A 111 -21.71 -7.01 6.24
C LEU A 111 -21.08 -6.13 5.17
N CYS A 112 -21.11 -4.83 5.37
CA CYS A 112 -20.41 -3.89 4.49
C CYS A 112 -19.61 -2.88 5.32
N TYR A 113 -18.47 -2.48 4.79
CA TYR A 113 -17.62 -1.44 5.35
C TYR A 113 -16.95 -0.68 4.19
N HIS A 114 -16.19 0.34 4.49
CA HIS A 114 -15.49 1.11 3.47
C HIS A 114 -13.99 1.10 3.72
N ASP A 115 -13.27 0.98 2.63
CA ASP A 115 -11.84 1.27 2.56
C ASP A 115 -11.56 2.13 1.34
N ALA A 116 -10.34 2.61 1.16
CA ALA A 116 -10.03 3.44 0.01
C ALA A 116 -9.41 2.62 -1.12
N GLN A 117 -9.65 3.08 -2.33
CA GLN A 117 -9.11 2.54 -3.57
C GLN A 117 -8.36 3.65 -4.32
N THR A 118 -7.29 3.27 -5.02
CA THR A 118 -6.48 4.16 -5.84
C THR A 118 -5.99 3.46 -7.10
N ASP A 119 -5.56 4.23 -8.10
CA ASP A 119 -4.58 3.75 -9.07
C ASP A 119 -3.18 4.00 -8.47
N ASP A 120 -2.51 2.94 -8.06
CA ASP A 120 -1.21 2.97 -7.39
C ASP A 120 -0.10 3.57 -8.28
N ALA A 121 -0.15 3.39 -9.58
CA ALA A 121 0.79 3.98 -10.52
C ALA A 121 0.55 5.50 -10.67
N LEU A 122 -0.71 5.93 -10.75
CA LEU A 122 -1.05 7.36 -10.81
C LEU A 122 -0.70 8.06 -9.50
N LEU A 123 -0.99 7.44 -8.36
CA LEU A 123 -0.63 7.98 -7.05
C LEU A 123 0.90 8.12 -6.91
N SER A 124 1.66 7.09 -7.31
CA SER A 124 3.13 7.16 -7.29
C SER A 124 3.67 8.29 -8.17
N ARG A 125 3.09 8.51 -9.35
CA ARG A 125 3.46 9.62 -10.26
C ARG A 125 3.13 10.99 -9.64
N ALA A 126 1.99 11.10 -8.96
CA ALA A 126 1.60 12.33 -8.28
C ALA A 126 2.57 12.68 -7.15
N VAL A 127 3.00 11.69 -6.35
CA VAL A 127 4.01 11.88 -5.31
C VAL A 127 5.35 12.36 -5.90
N VAL A 128 5.81 11.74 -7.01
CA VAL A 128 7.05 12.18 -7.67
C VAL A 128 6.91 13.60 -8.21
N ARG A 129 5.77 13.94 -8.83
CA ARG A 129 5.52 15.30 -9.32
C ARG A 129 5.59 16.33 -8.17
N SER A 130 4.91 16.05 -7.07
CA SER A 130 4.93 16.91 -5.89
C SER A 130 6.36 17.09 -5.33
N ALA A 131 7.16 16.02 -5.30
CA ALA A 131 8.56 16.10 -4.89
C ALA A 131 9.37 17.00 -5.84
N GLN A 132 9.16 16.91 -7.16
CA GLN A 132 9.84 17.75 -8.16
C GLN A 132 9.43 19.23 -8.04
N GLU A 133 8.15 19.51 -7.77
CA GLU A 133 7.65 20.86 -7.49
C GLU A 133 8.30 21.46 -6.24
N LEU A 134 8.71 20.62 -5.28
CA LEU A 134 9.46 21.00 -4.10
C LEU A 134 10.99 21.02 -4.30
N GLY A 135 11.48 20.85 -5.54
CA GLY A 135 12.89 20.94 -5.88
C GLY A 135 13.65 19.62 -5.91
N ALA A 136 12.96 18.46 -5.82
CA ALA A 136 13.64 17.19 -5.98
C ALA A 136 14.02 16.93 -7.44
N GLU A 137 15.24 16.44 -7.67
CA GLU A 137 15.69 16.01 -8.99
C GLU A 137 15.37 14.53 -9.21
N LEU A 138 14.86 14.20 -10.39
CA LEU A 138 14.57 12.83 -10.81
C LEU A 138 15.55 12.37 -11.89
N ALA A 139 16.41 11.43 -11.57
CA ALA A 139 17.24 10.73 -12.55
C ALA A 139 16.50 9.48 -13.04
N LEU A 140 15.87 9.56 -14.22
CA LEU A 140 15.13 8.45 -14.83
C LEU A 140 15.20 8.54 -16.37
N PRO A 141 15.58 7.47 -17.07
CA PRO A 141 15.97 6.17 -16.52
C PRO A 141 17.36 6.19 -15.89
N ALA A 142 17.49 5.53 -14.76
CA ALA A 142 18.76 5.39 -14.10
C ALA A 142 18.89 4.04 -13.38
N ARG A 143 20.14 3.57 -13.27
CA ARG A 143 20.47 2.34 -12.56
C ARG A 143 21.54 2.62 -11.52
N PHE A 144 21.22 2.38 -10.25
CA PHE A 144 22.19 2.44 -9.17
C PHE A 144 23.29 1.40 -9.38
N THR A 145 24.57 1.81 -9.31
CA THR A 145 25.74 0.94 -9.50
C THR A 145 26.51 0.75 -8.21
N GLY A 146 26.51 1.71 -7.29
CA GLY A 146 27.17 1.60 -6.00
C GLY A 146 27.12 2.89 -5.19
N ALA A 147 27.52 2.80 -3.93
CA ALA A 147 27.72 3.98 -3.10
C ALA A 147 28.94 3.79 -2.20
N ARG A 148 29.62 4.90 -1.88
CA ARG A 148 30.74 4.92 -0.95
C ARG A 148 30.42 5.88 0.19
N LEU A 149 30.40 5.37 1.41
CA LEU A 149 30.27 6.18 2.62
C LEU A 149 31.62 6.83 2.93
N ALA A 150 31.60 8.11 3.23
CA ALA A 150 32.78 8.88 3.61
C ALA A 150 32.47 9.82 4.78
N ALA A 151 33.48 10.40 5.39
CA ALA A 151 33.29 11.43 6.38
C ALA A 151 32.55 12.62 5.73
N GLY A 152 31.34 12.90 6.27
CA GLY A 152 30.50 14.00 5.79
C GLY A 152 29.44 13.65 4.76
N GLY A 153 29.29 12.38 4.37
CA GLY A 153 28.21 12.00 3.46
C GLY A 153 28.41 10.71 2.70
N VAL A 154 27.79 10.62 1.55
CA VAL A 154 27.83 9.46 0.68
C VAL A 154 27.98 9.89 -0.78
N GLU A 155 28.90 9.28 -1.49
CA GLU A 155 28.99 9.33 -2.94
C GLU A 155 28.12 8.23 -3.52
N VAL A 156 27.14 8.59 -4.34
CA VAL A 156 26.25 7.64 -5.02
C VAL A 156 26.58 7.60 -6.49
N ARG A 157 26.82 6.40 -7.03
CA ARG A 157 27.12 6.15 -8.44
C ARG A 157 25.96 5.47 -9.12
N TYR A 158 25.64 5.92 -10.34
CA TYR A 158 24.56 5.37 -11.15
C TYR A 158 24.84 5.56 -12.63
N THR A 159 24.21 4.76 -13.47
CA THR A 159 24.28 4.87 -14.93
C THR A 159 22.97 5.39 -15.48
N THR A 160 23.07 6.23 -16.51
CA THR A 160 21.97 6.72 -17.33
C THR A 160 22.25 6.38 -18.80
N PRO A 161 21.34 6.59 -19.75
CA PRO A 161 21.62 6.46 -21.17
C PRO A 161 22.78 7.34 -21.66
N ALA A 162 23.06 8.45 -20.96
CA ALA A 162 24.16 9.35 -21.26
C ALA A 162 25.48 8.94 -20.59
N GLY A 163 25.56 7.77 -19.96
CA GLY A 163 26.75 7.22 -19.31
C GLY A 163 26.71 7.25 -17.79
N GLU A 164 27.88 7.05 -17.19
CA GLU A 164 28.05 7.03 -15.73
C GLU A 164 27.90 8.42 -15.13
N ARG A 165 27.34 8.46 -13.93
CA ARG A 165 27.12 9.67 -13.12
C ARG A 165 27.45 9.39 -11.66
N ALA A 166 27.82 10.43 -10.95
CA ALA A 166 27.95 10.41 -9.50
C ALA A 166 27.30 11.66 -8.90
N CYS A 167 26.80 11.54 -7.69
CA CYS A 167 26.33 12.65 -6.88
C CYS A 167 26.73 12.45 -5.43
N HIS A 168 26.84 13.56 -4.70
CA HIS A 168 27.14 13.55 -3.28
C HIS A 168 25.89 13.93 -2.48
N ALA A 169 25.62 13.20 -1.41
CA ALA A 169 24.50 13.45 -0.52
C ALA A 169 24.92 13.30 0.95
N ARG A 170 24.21 13.94 1.84
CA ARG A 170 24.41 13.73 3.29
C ARG A 170 23.90 12.39 3.75
N VAL A 171 22.84 11.87 3.12
CA VAL A 171 22.17 10.62 3.47
C VAL A 171 21.73 9.90 2.20
N LEU A 172 21.88 8.58 2.17
CA LEU A 172 21.32 7.69 1.16
C LEU A 172 20.15 6.91 1.77
N VAL A 173 18.97 7.06 1.19
CA VAL A 173 17.79 6.26 1.58
C VAL A 173 17.58 5.14 0.57
N ASN A 174 17.74 3.90 1.03
CA ASN A 174 17.46 2.71 0.21
C ASN A 174 15.99 2.32 0.31
N ALA A 175 15.18 2.79 -0.61
CA ALA A 175 13.75 2.45 -0.73
C ALA A 175 13.47 1.52 -1.94
N ALA A 176 14.41 0.63 -2.27
CA ALA A 176 14.34 -0.22 -3.46
C ALA A 176 13.39 -1.43 -3.34
N GLY A 177 12.55 -1.51 -2.30
CA GLY A 177 11.57 -2.57 -2.12
C GLY A 177 12.21 -3.97 -2.16
N PRO A 178 11.74 -4.89 -3.04
CA PRO A 178 12.29 -6.24 -3.11
C PRO A 178 13.79 -6.32 -3.47
N TRP A 179 14.35 -5.25 -3.98
CA TRP A 179 15.79 -5.15 -4.36
C TRP A 179 16.63 -4.45 -3.29
N ALA A 180 16.07 -4.11 -2.13
CA ALA A 180 16.81 -3.38 -1.09
C ALA A 180 18.10 -4.11 -0.65
N ALA A 181 18.08 -5.44 -0.53
CA ALA A 181 19.24 -6.23 -0.21
C ALA A 181 20.34 -6.15 -1.31
N GLU A 182 19.95 -6.07 -2.58
CA GLU A 182 20.89 -5.95 -3.70
C GLU A 182 21.56 -4.58 -3.72
N VAL A 183 20.81 -3.53 -3.40
CA VAL A 183 21.33 -2.16 -3.25
C VAL A 183 22.30 -2.09 -2.07
N ALA A 184 21.94 -2.65 -0.92
CA ALA A 184 22.78 -2.64 0.29
C ALA A 184 24.13 -3.33 0.07
N ARG A 185 24.19 -4.43 -0.68
CA ARG A 185 25.44 -5.13 -1.01
C ARG A 185 26.41 -4.32 -1.88
N ARG A 186 25.98 -3.23 -2.49
CA ARG A 186 26.79 -2.34 -3.33
C ARG A 186 27.24 -1.07 -2.62
N VAL A 187 27.10 -1.04 -1.29
CA VAL A 187 27.56 0.07 -0.47
C VAL A 187 28.90 -0.26 0.17
N GLU A 188 29.84 0.67 0.12
CA GLU A 188 31.19 0.58 0.68
C GLU A 188 31.39 1.66 1.77
N PRO A 189 31.97 1.34 2.93
CA PRO A 189 32.28 -0.02 3.39
C PRO A 189 31.00 -0.85 3.57
N ALA A 190 31.14 -2.18 3.62
CA ALA A 190 30.01 -3.09 3.74
C ALA A 190 29.11 -2.74 4.94
N ILE A 191 27.82 -2.68 4.67
CA ILE A 191 26.77 -2.38 5.66
C ILE A 191 25.91 -3.62 5.94
N ALA A 192 25.12 -3.58 7.01
CA ALA A 192 24.15 -4.61 7.28
C ALA A 192 23.14 -4.73 6.12
N VAL A 193 22.99 -5.95 5.59
CA VAL A 193 22.04 -6.24 4.52
C VAL A 193 20.70 -6.61 5.15
N PRO A 194 19.59 -5.91 4.81
CA PRO A 194 18.28 -6.25 5.33
C PRO A 194 17.85 -7.64 4.85
N ALA A 195 17.27 -8.43 5.74
CA ALA A 195 16.60 -9.67 5.37
C ALA A 195 15.29 -9.31 4.64
N VAL A 196 15.24 -9.59 3.33
CA VAL A 196 14.06 -9.35 2.50
C VAL A 196 13.54 -10.70 2.02
N GLU A 197 12.39 -11.09 2.55
CA GLU A 197 11.64 -12.22 2.01
C GLU A 197 10.79 -11.74 0.83
N ARG A 198 10.97 -12.39 -0.32
CA ARG A 198 10.23 -12.05 -1.53
C ARG A 198 8.97 -12.90 -1.62
N VAL A 199 7.82 -12.26 -1.49
CA VAL A 199 6.51 -12.90 -1.68
C VAL A 199 5.91 -12.40 -2.99
N GLN A 200 5.44 -13.32 -3.82
CA GLN A 200 4.74 -13.01 -5.06
C GLN A 200 3.26 -13.36 -4.93
N GLY A 201 2.40 -12.40 -5.25
CA GLY A 201 0.96 -12.60 -5.41
C GLY A 201 0.55 -12.47 -6.88
N ALA A 202 -0.49 -13.20 -7.27
CA ALA A 202 -1.18 -13.01 -8.54
C ALA A 202 -2.56 -12.39 -8.31
N HIS A 203 -2.94 -11.44 -9.15
CA HIS A 203 -4.28 -10.86 -9.15
C HIS A 203 -5.00 -11.29 -10.43
N LEU A 204 -6.20 -11.84 -10.27
CA LEU A 204 -7.11 -12.11 -11.37
C LEU A 204 -8.14 -10.98 -11.43
N VAL A 205 -8.29 -10.39 -12.60
CA VAL A 205 -9.35 -9.42 -12.87
C VAL A 205 -10.46 -10.18 -13.59
N ALA A 206 -11.62 -10.28 -12.95
CA ALA A 206 -12.83 -10.82 -13.55
C ALA A 206 -13.70 -9.68 -14.09
N PRO A 207 -14.43 -9.91 -15.21
CA PRO A 207 -15.37 -8.94 -15.76
C PRO A 207 -16.55 -8.67 -14.83
#